data_e283ce4f71e528cc040e879fd851b79c
#
_entry.id   e283ce4f71e528cc040e879fd851b79c
#
_cell.length_a   1.000
_cell.length_b   1.000
_cell.length_c   1.000
_cell.angle_alpha   90.00
_cell.angle_beta   90.00
_cell.angle_gamma   90.00
#
_symmetry.space_group_name_H-M   'P 1'
#
loop_
_entity.id
_entity.type
_entity.pdbx_description
1 polymer ?
#
loop_
_entity_poly.entity_id
_entity_poly.type
_entity_poly.pdbx_seq_one_letter_code
_entity_poly.pdbx_strand_id
1 'polypeptide(L)'
;LSLEPIIFYDRSLTVNGIKIIVAGEIGGQQPVPDKWVYKTAQVFKLLINRDAEGINVEAQLNMIKTLRGEIGWHQSTPTGQRVAYGGGDEYTPNFLTDQGKKSYEGLEEFEDQLALDDMVWYKNLDSSGTGDDDINEILEHTLHTIHRFGVRGAIAGSTEALNAESDEEDISDTEIYLAMKEAYNNGVFDISGYGEGDINNQDIWGVLLKEYTYLLT
;
A
#
# COMPACT_ATOMS: atom_id res chain seq x y z
N LEU A 1 15.99 12.46 -5.23
CA LEU A 1 14.67 12.83 -4.74
C LEU A 1 14.33 14.26 -5.13
N SER A 2 13.10 14.51 -5.56
CA SER A 2 12.59 15.84 -5.79
C SER A 2 12.00 16.41 -4.49
N LEU A 3 12.11 17.72 -4.30
CA LEU A 3 11.44 18.43 -3.22
C LEU A 3 9.98 18.67 -3.61
N GLU A 4 9.07 18.45 -2.67
CA GLU A 4 7.68 18.80 -2.80
C GLU A 4 7.39 20.14 -2.11
N PRO A 5 6.41 20.91 -2.55
CA PRO A 5 6.00 22.10 -1.83
C PRO A 5 5.43 21.72 -0.45
N ILE A 6 5.51 22.63 0.48
CA ILE A 6 5.29 22.52 1.93
C ILE A 6 4.01 21.70 2.26
N ILE A 7 4.17 20.40 2.29
CA ILE A 7 3.20 19.41 2.72
C ILE A 7 3.91 18.40 3.60
N PHE A 8 3.18 17.51 4.26
CA PHE A 8 3.75 16.48 5.13
C PHE A 8 4.80 15.61 4.42
N TYR A 9 4.55 15.24 3.15
CA TYR A 9 5.52 14.55 2.30
C TYR A 9 6.33 15.58 1.52
N ASP A 10 7.56 15.81 1.97
CA ASP A 10 8.42 16.88 1.46
C ASP A 10 9.38 16.46 0.34
N ARG A 11 9.45 15.17 0.05
CA ARG A 11 10.29 14.60 -1.00
C ARG A 11 9.55 13.55 -1.81
N SER A 12 9.94 13.35 -3.04
CA SER A 12 9.40 12.29 -3.88
C SER A 12 10.43 11.65 -4.82
N LEU A 13 10.08 10.45 -5.27
CA LEU A 13 10.78 9.71 -6.31
C LEU A 13 9.75 9.01 -7.18
N THR A 14 9.91 9.04 -8.50
CA THR A 14 9.00 8.32 -9.40
C THR A 14 9.70 7.08 -9.98
N VAL A 15 9.03 5.94 -9.90
CA VAL A 15 9.46 4.67 -10.47
C VAL A 15 8.33 4.07 -11.31
N ASN A 16 8.59 3.82 -12.59
CA ASN A 16 7.61 3.28 -13.54
C ASN A 16 6.25 4.02 -13.58
N GLY A 17 6.24 5.31 -13.22
CA GLY A 17 5.04 6.14 -13.18
C GLY A 17 4.33 6.17 -11.82
N ILE A 18 4.76 5.35 -10.85
CA ILE A 18 4.29 5.38 -9.47
C ILE A 18 5.10 6.43 -8.71
N LYS A 19 4.43 7.35 -8.03
CA LYS A 19 5.08 8.39 -7.24
C LYS A 19 5.25 7.93 -5.80
N ILE A 20 6.49 7.69 -5.38
CA ILE A 20 6.82 7.44 -3.97
C ILE A 20 6.96 8.80 -3.30
N ILE A 21 6.11 9.06 -2.31
CA ILE A 21 6.11 10.30 -1.50
C ILE A 21 6.66 10.00 -0.11
N VAL A 22 7.51 10.88 0.37
CA VAL A 22 8.35 10.60 1.53
C VAL A 22 8.21 11.71 2.55
N ALA A 23 7.81 11.35 3.75
CA ALA A 23 7.75 12.26 4.88
C ALA A 23 9.15 12.63 5.39
N GLY A 24 9.30 13.87 5.84
CA GLY A 24 10.57 14.37 6.36
C GLY A 24 10.46 15.65 7.18
N GLU A 25 11.59 16.27 7.49
CA GLU A 25 11.68 17.40 8.43
C GLU A 25 10.89 18.62 7.98
N ILE A 26 10.86 18.90 6.68
CA ILE A 26 10.10 20.04 6.12
C ILE A 26 8.60 19.84 6.39
N GLY A 27 8.10 18.62 6.21
CA GLY A 27 6.73 18.25 6.51
C GLY A 27 6.44 18.07 8.00
N GLY A 28 7.46 18.12 8.85
CA GLY A 28 7.33 18.02 10.31
C GLY A 28 7.37 16.59 10.85
N GLN A 29 7.95 15.67 10.10
CA GLN A 29 8.22 14.32 10.54
C GLN A 29 9.74 14.06 10.65
N GLN A 30 10.13 13.06 11.46
CA GLN A 30 11.50 12.59 11.44
C GLN A 30 11.85 12.06 10.04
N PRO A 31 13.01 12.43 9.46
CA PRO A 31 13.29 12.10 8.08
C PRO A 31 13.54 10.61 7.87
N VAL A 32 12.92 10.06 6.86
CA VAL A 32 13.24 8.73 6.35
C VAL A 32 14.55 8.81 5.55
N PRO A 33 15.54 7.93 5.79
CA PRO A 33 16.77 7.93 5.02
C PRO A 33 16.54 7.69 3.53
N ASP A 34 17.20 8.45 2.66
CA ASP A 34 17.09 8.29 1.21
C ASP A 34 17.41 6.86 0.74
N LYS A 35 18.34 6.18 1.41
CA LYS A 35 18.67 4.78 1.12
C LYS A 35 17.46 3.86 1.25
N TRP A 36 16.61 4.07 2.25
CA TRP A 36 15.38 3.31 2.44
C TRP A 36 14.36 3.56 1.33
N VAL A 37 14.23 4.81 0.91
CA VAL A 37 13.37 5.20 -0.21
C VAL A 37 13.83 4.55 -1.51
N TYR A 38 15.14 4.49 -1.76
CA TYR A 38 15.68 3.78 -2.92
C TYR A 38 15.46 2.27 -2.86
N LYS A 39 15.49 1.65 -1.67
CA LYS A 39 15.10 0.24 -1.51
C LYS A 39 13.63 0.03 -1.90
N THR A 40 12.73 0.86 -1.39
CA THR A 40 11.30 0.82 -1.75
C THR A 40 11.10 0.94 -3.28
N ALA A 41 11.76 1.89 -3.91
CA ALA A 41 11.73 2.05 -5.35
C ALA A 41 12.28 0.83 -6.11
N GLN A 42 13.31 0.19 -5.57
CA GLN A 42 13.89 -1.02 -6.17
C GLN A 42 12.93 -2.21 -6.06
N VAL A 43 12.22 -2.35 -4.95
CA VAL A 43 11.19 -3.40 -4.78
C VAL A 43 10.08 -3.20 -5.81
N PHE A 44 9.52 -2.00 -5.95
CA PHE A 44 8.56 -1.69 -7.01
C PHE A 44 9.08 -2.08 -8.38
N LYS A 45 10.31 -1.69 -8.70
CA LYS A 45 10.94 -1.98 -10.00
C LYS A 45 11.06 -3.49 -10.26
N LEU A 46 11.31 -4.28 -9.23
CA LEU A 46 11.42 -5.74 -9.35
C LEU A 46 10.05 -6.39 -9.51
N LEU A 47 9.07 -6.01 -8.69
CA LEU A 47 7.72 -6.58 -8.69
C LEU A 47 6.96 -6.31 -10.01
N ILE A 48 7.17 -5.14 -10.60
CA ILE A 48 6.52 -4.77 -11.88
C ILE A 48 7.45 -4.92 -13.08
N ASN A 49 8.48 -5.77 -12.97
CA ASN A 49 9.41 -6.05 -14.05
C ASN A 49 8.73 -6.83 -15.19
N ARG A 50 8.74 -6.27 -16.40
CA ARG A 50 8.13 -6.89 -17.58
C ARG A 50 8.99 -8.00 -18.21
N ASP A 51 10.26 -8.06 -17.85
CA ASP A 51 11.21 -9.01 -18.40
C ASP A 51 11.37 -10.27 -17.52
N ALA A 52 10.53 -10.40 -16.48
CA ALA A 52 10.53 -11.59 -15.64
C ALA A 52 10.01 -12.82 -16.42
N GLU A 53 10.62 -13.96 -16.19
CA GLU A 53 10.23 -15.22 -16.83
C GLU A 53 8.86 -15.68 -16.32
N GLY A 54 8.01 -16.17 -17.23
CA GLY A 54 6.72 -16.78 -16.88
C GLY A 54 5.56 -15.80 -16.68
N ILE A 55 5.78 -14.49 -16.79
CA ILE A 55 4.70 -13.51 -16.63
C ILE A 55 3.80 -13.43 -17.87
N ASN A 56 2.55 -13.09 -17.66
CA ASN A 56 1.65 -12.64 -18.72
C ASN A 56 1.93 -11.17 -19.04
N VAL A 57 2.66 -10.91 -20.13
CA VAL A 57 3.14 -9.57 -20.49
C VAL A 57 1.99 -8.58 -20.73
N GLU A 58 0.86 -9.04 -21.27
CA GLU A 58 -0.31 -8.19 -21.51
C GLU A 58 -0.97 -7.78 -20.19
N ALA A 59 -1.20 -8.71 -19.29
CA ALA A 59 -1.75 -8.43 -17.96
C ALA A 59 -0.82 -7.51 -17.18
N GLN A 60 0.50 -7.76 -17.20
CA GLN A 60 1.49 -6.91 -16.57
C GLN A 60 1.49 -5.48 -17.13
N LEU A 61 1.37 -5.33 -18.44
CA LEU A 61 1.27 -4.01 -19.07
C LEU A 61 -0.01 -3.27 -18.65
N ASN A 62 -1.13 -3.97 -18.60
CA ASN A 62 -2.40 -3.40 -18.15
C ASN A 62 -2.32 -2.97 -16.67
N MET A 63 -1.74 -3.80 -15.81
CA MET A 63 -1.47 -3.46 -14.40
C MET A 63 -0.64 -2.17 -14.29
N ILE A 64 0.44 -2.04 -15.05
CA ILE A 64 1.28 -0.84 -15.05
C ILE A 64 0.49 0.39 -15.53
N LYS A 65 -0.33 0.26 -16.55
CA LYS A 65 -1.18 1.36 -17.03
C LYS A 65 -2.21 1.78 -15.99
N THR A 66 -2.79 0.81 -15.28
CA THR A 66 -3.72 1.09 -14.17
C THR A 66 -3.02 1.84 -13.05
N LEU A 67 -1.85 1.36 -12.61
CA LEU A 67 -1.03 2.04 -11.59
C LEU A 67 -0.68 3.48 -11.96
N ARG A 68 -0.54 3.77 -13.27
CA ARG A 68 -0.26 5.13 -13.78
C ARG A 68 -1.50 6.01 -13.90
N GLY A 69 -2.70 5.48 -13.61
CA GLY A 69 -3.95 6.18 -13.88
C GLY A 69 -4.24 6.40 -15.37
N GLU A 70 -3.65 5.59 -16.26
CA GLU A 70 -3.89 5.67 -17.71
C GLU A 70 -5.20 4.99 -18.09
N ILE A 71 -5.57 3.95 -17.37
CA ILE A 71 -6.80 3.16 -17.53
C ILE A 71 -7.33 2.73 -16.15
N GLY A 72 -8.54 2.20 -16.12
CA GLY A 72 -9.10 1.55 -14.94
C GLY A 72 -9.97 2.47 -14.10
N TRP A 73 -10.32 2.00 -12.91
CA TRP A 73 -11.30 2.63 -12.03
C TRP A 73 -10.84 3.96 -11.41
N HIS A 74 -9.53 4.20 -11.30
CA HIS A 74 -8.97 5.47 -10.85
C HIS A 74 -8.25 6.21 -11.99
N GLN A 75 -8.81 6.14 -13.21
CA GLN A 75 -8.26 6.85 -14.37
C GLN A 75 -8.09 8.35 -14.08
N SER A 76 -6.97 8.90 -14.50
CA SER A 76 -6.49 10.26 -14.24
C SER A 76 -5.88 10.49 -12.87
N THR A 77 -5.90 9.51 -11.98
CA THR A 77 -5.27 9.58 -10.65
C THR A 77 -4.15 8.53 -10.57
N PRO A 78 -2.88 8.91 -10.75
CA PRO A 78 -1.79 7.95 -10.67
C PRO A 78 -1.61 7.43 -9.24
N THR A 79 -1.16 6.20 -9.12
CA THR A 79 -0.87 5.58 -7.82
C THR A 79 0.33 6.25 -7.14
N GLY A 80 0.17 6.52 -5.86
CA GLY A 80 1.23 6.95 -4.97
C GLY A 80 1.53 5.88 -3.90
N GLN A 81 2.77 5.84 -3.46
CA GLN A 81 3.19 5.07 -2.29
C GLN A 81 3.72 5.99 -1.21
N ARG A 82 3.12 5.93 -0.05
CA ARG A 82 3.55 6.69 1.12
C ARG A 82 4.72 6.00 1.80
N VAL A 83 5.71 6.78 2.23
CA VAL A 83 6.83 6.32 3.06
C VAL A 83 7.00 7.29 4.22
N ALA A 84 6.95 6.79 5.44
CA ALA A 84 7.04 7.61 6.64
C ALA A 84 7.91 6.96 7.71
N TYR A 85 8.29 7.72 8.73
CA TYR A 85 8.99 7.21 9.89
C TYR A 85 7.94 6.78 10.93
N GLY A 86 7.88 5.50 11.21
CA GLY A 86 7.06 4.95 12.29
C GLY A 86 7.60 5.37 13.66
N GLY A 87 6.78 5.45 14.67
CA GLY A 87 7.27 5.76 16.01
C GLY A 87 6.22 6.32 16.95
N GLY A 88 4.96 6.37 16.55
CA GLY A 88 3.82 6.59 17.42
C GLY A 88 3.16 5.26 17.78
N ASP A 89 2.12 5.32 18.57
CA ASP A 89 1.21 4.21 18.76
C ASP A 89 0.29 4.08 17.51
N GLU A 90 -0.21 2.87 17.24
CA GLU A 90 -1.23 2.62 16.24
C GLU A 90 -0.87 3.12 14.82
N TYR A 91 0.32 2.79 14.34
CA TYR A 91 0.77 3.17 13.00
C TYR A 91 0.75 4.68 12.71
N THR A 92 0.91 5.48 13.75
CA THR A 92 0.96 6.94 13.64
C THR A 92 2.35 7.40 13.23
N PRO A 93 2.49 8.33 12.27
CA PRO A 93 3.76 8.95 11.95
C PRO A 93 4.43 9.60 13.16
N ASN A 94 5.75 9.56 13.22
CA ASN A 94 6.51 10.19 14.30
C ASN A 94 6.65 11.71 14.07
N PHE A 95 5.69 12.46 14.54
CA PHE A 95 5.67 13.92 14.38
C PHE A 95 6.74 14.62 15.22
N LEU A 96 7.48 15.51 14.58
CA LEU A 96 8.45 16.38 15.26
C LEU A 96 7.83 17.68 15.75
N THR A 97 6.71 18.09 15.17
CA THR A 97 6.05 19.36 15.45
C THR A 97 4.53 19.24 15.38
N ASP A 98 3.83 20.13 16.10
CA ASP A 98 2.36 20.25 15.97
C ASP A 98 1.93 20.67 14.55
N GLN A 99 2.79 21.39 13.83
CA GLN A 99 2.52 21.75 12.45
C GLN A 99 2.61 20.53 11.54
N GLY A 100 3.55 19.62 11.77
CA GLY A 100 3.66 18.35 11.04
C GLY A 100 2.42 17.49 11.25
N LYS A 101 1.92 17.39 12.48
CA LYS A 101 0.67 16.70 12.79
C LYS A 101 -0.52 17.31 12.03
N LYS A 102 -0.67 18.62 12.06
CA LYS A 102 -1.73 19.31 11.31
C LYS A 102 -1.60 19.15 9.79
N SER A 103 -0.37 19.14 9.28
CA SER A 103 -0.11 18.92 7.86
C SER A 103 -0.50 17.49 7.44
N TYR A 104 -0.31 16.52 8.31
CA TYR A 104 -0.76 15.14 8.09
C TYR A 104 -2.28 15.01 8.14
N GLU A 105 -2.92 15.60 9.13
CA GLU A 105 -4.39 15.63 9.26
C GLU A 105 -5.08 16.37 8.09
N GLY A 106 -4.38 17.25 7.38
CA GLY A 106 -4.88 17.99 6.21
C GLY A 106 -4.60 17.32 4.86
N LEU A 107 -4.15 16.05 4.84
CA LEU A 107 -3.77 15.37 3.59
C LEU A 107 -4.95 14.97 2.70
N GLU A 108 -6.19 15.08 3.15
CA GLU A 108 -7.39 14.77 2.34
C GLU A 108 -7.37 15.50 0.98
N GLU A 109 -6.88 16.75 0.93
CA GLU A 109 -6.72 17.50 -0.32
C GLU A 109 -5.67 16.89 -1.28
N PHE A 110 -4.77 16.06 -0.76
CA PHE A 110 -3.71 15.44 -1.54
C PHE A 110 -4.14 14.09 -2.14
N GLU A 111 -5.10 13.44 -1.52
CA GLU A 111 -5.68 12.17 -1.99
C GLU A 111 -6.39 12.34 -3.34
N ASP A 112 -6.85 13.54 -3.66
CA ASP A 112 -7.38 13.86 -5.00
C ASP A 112 -6.34 13.80 -6.12
N GLN A 113 -5.06 13.85 -5.80
CA GLN A 113 -3.96 13.88 -6.77
C GLN A 113 -3.29 12.52 -6.98
N LEU A 114 -3.35 11.65 -5.97
CA LEU A 114 -2.74 10.32 -5.99
C LEU A 114 -3.69 9.31 -5.37
N ALA A 115 -3.84 8.16 -6.02
CA ALA A 115 -4.48 7.02 -5.40
C ALA A 115 -3.52 6.43 -4.36
N LEU A 116 -3.86 6.56 -3.09
CA LEU A 116 -3.04 6.17 -1.94
C LEU A 116 -3.72 5.04 -1.18
N ASP A 117 -2.94 4.03 -0.80
CA ASP A 117 -3.40 2.96 0.08
C ASP A 117 -2.56 2.98 1.36
N ASP A 118 -1.64 2.09 1.43
CA ASP A 118 -0.88 1.78 2.63
C ASP A 118 0.42 2.60 2.74
N MET A 119 1.09 2.47 3.87
CA MET A 119 2.30 3.23 4.18
C MET A 119 3.46 2.30 4.48
N VAL A 120 4.57 2.46 3.77
CA VAL A 120 5.84 1.80 4.10
C VAL A 120 6.47 2.53 5.27
N TRP A 121 6.63 1.86 6.40
CA TRP A 121 7.19 2.42 7.63
C TRP A 121 8.70 2.17 7.71
N TYR A 122 9.50 3.22 7.79
CA TYR A 122 10.94 3.07 7.94
C TYR A 122 11.34 2.38 9.23
N LYS A 123 10.65 2.66 10.32
CA LYS A 123 10.74 1.92 11.58
C LYS A 123 9.37 1.53 12.01
N ASN A 124 9.11 0.25 12.03
CA ASN A 124 7.85 -0.30 12.45
C ASN A 124 7.60 -0.05 13.93
N LEU A 125 6.34 0.03 14.34
CA LEU A 125 5.92 0.39 15.68
C LEU A 125 6.28 -0.65 16.74
N ASP A 126 6.26 -1.91 16.41
CA ASP A 126 6.59 -2.98 17.36
C ASP A 126 8.09 -3.10 17.65
N SER A 127 8.89 -2.20 17.10
CA SER A 127 10.34 -2.15 17.27
C SER A 127 11.11 -3.40 16.82
N SER A 128 10.45 -4.40 16.29
CA SER A 128 11.11 -5.53 15.62
C SER A 128 11.60 -5.13 14.24
N GLY A 129 10.97 -4.13 13.65
CA GLY A 129 11.40 -3.51 12.41
C GLY A 129 12.75 -2.85 12.55
N THR A 130 13.66 -3.26 11.71
CA THR A 130 15.06 -2.84 11.76
C THR A 130 15.34 -1.62 10.89
N GLY A 131 14.30 -1.07 10.28
CA GLY A 131 14.42 0.01 9.32
C GLY A 131 15.16 -0.49 8.07
N ASP A 132 16.44 -0.15 7.94
CA ASP A 132 17.23 -0.47 6.74
C ASP A 132 17.27 -1.95 6.35
N ASP A 133 17.04 -2.87 7.25
CA ASP A 133 17.15 -4.31 7.04
C ASP A 133 15.79 -5.00 6.86
N ASP A 134 14.70 -4.31 7.16
CA ASP A 134 13.36 -4.86 7.04
C ASP A 134 12.80 -4.76 5.62
N ILE A 135 13.16 -5.75 4.81
CA ILE A 135 12.66 -5.84 3.45
C ILE A 135 11.19 -6.31 3.41
N ASN A 136 10.72 -7.04 4.42
CA ASN A 136 9.36 -7.54 4.47
C ASN A 136 8.36 -6.40 4.60
N GLU A 137 8.65 -5.42 5.42
CA GLU A 137 7.88 -4.18 5.55
C GLU A 137 7.66 -3.48 4.18
N ILE A 138 8.72 -3.43 3.36
CA ILE A 138 8.61 -2.85 2.03
C ILE A 138 7.78 -3.73 1.10
N LEU A 139 8.00 -5.05 1.12
CA LEU A 139 7.29 -5.99 0.25
C LEU A 139 5.79 -5.98 0.53
N GLU A 140 5.40 -6.11 1.78
CA GLU A 140 4.01 -6.12 2.23
C GLU A 140 3.25 -4.90 1.72
N HIS A 141 3.63 -3.71 2.15
CA HIS A 141 2.90 -2.49 1.81
C HIS A 141 3.00 -2.08 0.33
N THR A 142 4.08 -2.51 -0.36
CA THR A 142 4.20 -2.34 -1.81
C THR A 142 3.24 -3.28 -2.56
N LEU A 143 3.10 -4.53 -2.10
CA LEU A 143 2.17 -5.49 -2.68
C LEU A 143 0.72 -5.09 -2.42
N HIS A 144 0.36 -4.60 -1.23
CA HIS A 144 -0.95 -4.03 -0.96
C HIS A 144 -1.32 -2.96 -2.00
N THR A 145 -0.42 -2.01 -2.22
CA THR A 145 -0.60 -0.95 -3.23
C THR A 145 -0.76 -1.50 -4.65
N ILE A 146 0.07 -2.48 -5.03
CA ILE A 146 0.01 -3.10 -6.37
C ILE A 146 -1.29 -3.90 -6.55
N HIS A 147 -1.68 -4.69 -5.56
CA HIS A 147 -2.91 -5.48 -5.63
C HIS A 147 -4.12 -4.58 -5.77
N ARG A 148 -4.24 -3.58 -4.92
CA ARG A 148 -5.38 -2.68 -4.90
C ARG A 148 -5.52 -1.86 -6.18
N PHE A 149 -4.46 -1.16 -6.58
CA PHE A 149 -4.53 -0.21 -7.69
C PHE A 149 -4.11 -0.78 -9.04
N GLY A 150 -3.30 -1.83 -9.05
CA GLY A 150 -2.78 -2.42 -10.27
C GLY A 150 -3.54 -3.66 -10.71
N VAL A 151 -3.53 -4.70 -9.88
CA VAL A 151 -4.11 -6.01 -10.22
C VAL A 151 -5.62 -5.90 -10.38
N ARG A 152 -6.29 -5.20 -9.49
CA ARG A 152 -7.73 -4.96 -9.56
C ARG A 152 -8.18 -4.41 -10.92
N GLY A 153 -7.44 -3.47 -11.49
CA GLY A 153 -7.80 -2.87 -12.78
C GLY A 153 -7.29 -3.63 -14.01
N ALA A 154 -6.39 -4.59 -13.82
CA ALA A 154 -5.72 -5.30 -14.91
C ALA A 154 -6.41 -6.60 -15.31
N ILE A 155 -7.16 -7.23 -14.39
CA ILE A 155 -7.78 -8.53 -14.60
C ILE A 155 -9.30 -8.36 -14.61
N ALA A 156 -9.91 -8.60 -15.77
CA ALA A 156 -11.35 -8.50 -15.91
C ALA A 156 -12.08 -9.50 -14.99
N GLY A 157 -13.06 -9.03 -14.24
CA GLY A 157 -13.88 -9.85 -13.35
C GLY A 157 -13.30 -10.11 -11.94
N SER A 158 -12.06 -9.67 -11.67
CA SER A 158 -11.46 -9.78 -10.33
C SER A 158 -11.51 -8.48 -9.53
N THR A 159 -12.25 -7.50 -10.03
CA THR A 159 -12.19 -6.11 -9.58
C THR A 159 -12.76 -5.88 -8.20
N GLU A 160 -13.74 -6.68 -7.79
CA GLU A 160 -14.56 -6.38 -6.62
C GLU A 160 -13.86 -6.81 -5.32
N ALA A 161 -13.28 -7.99 -5.29
CA ALA A 161 -12.71 -8.55 -4.08
C ALA A 161 -11.45 -7.82 -3.56
N LEU A 162 -10.59 -7.34 -4.45
CA LEU A 162 -9.36 -6.63 -4.05
C LEU A 162 -9.62 -5.18 -3.61
N ASN A 163 -10.86 -4.75 -3.63
CA ASN A 163 -11.29 -3.41 -3.23
C ASN A 163 -12.18 -3.39 -1.99
N ALA A 164 -12.19 -4.40 -1.21
CA ALA A 164 -13.00 -4.43 -0.01
C ALA A 164 -12.59 -3.34 1.01
N GLU A 165 -12.71 -2.08 0.59
CA GLU A 165 -12.58 -0.93 1.50
C GLU A 165 -13.90 -0.43 2.00
N SER A 166 -14.96 -0.77 1.32
CA SER A 166 -16.26 -0.25 1.70
C SER A 166 -17.05 -1.35 2.37
N ASP A 167 -17.56 -1.03 3.52
CA ASP A 167 -18.66 -1.71 4.18
C ASP A 167 -19.89 -1.85 3.25
N GLU A 168 -19.79 -1.34 2.02
CA GLU A 168 -20.87 -1.24 1.05
C GLU A 168 -20.89 -2.39 0.02
N GLU A 169 -19.78 -3.11 -0.19
CA GLU A 169 -19.73 -4.19 -1.17
C GLU A 169 -19.74 -5.57 -0.49
N ASP A 170 -20.79 -6.35 -0.70
CA ASP A 170 -20.83 -7.75 -0.30
C ASP A 170 -19.94 -8.60 -1.21
N ILE A 171 -18.77 -8.97 -0.71
CA ILE A 171 -17.78 -9.80 -1.40
C ILE A 171 -17.85 -11.26 -1.03
N SER A 172 -18.86 -11.68 -0.26
CA SER A 172 -18.96 -13.00 0.34
C SER A 172 -19.07 -14.16 -0.65
N ASP A 173 -19.39 -13.87 -1.90
CA ASP A 173 -19.50 -14.84 -3.01
C ASP A 173 -18.27 -14.80 -3.96
N THR A 174 -17.30 -13.92 -3.73
CA THR A 174 -16.10 -13.85 -4.55
C THR A 174 -15.15 -15.02 -4.28
N GLU A 175 -14.46 -15.48 -5.34
CA GLU A 175 -13.53 -16.61 -5.23
C GLU A 175 -12.42 -16.36 -4.21
N ILE A 176 -11.90 -15.12 -4.13
CA ILE A 176 -10.82 -14.78 -3.22
C ILE A 176 -11.28 -14.75 -1.76
N TYR A 177 -12.49 -14.25 -1.48
CA TYR A 177 -13.06 -14.29 -0.14
C TYR A 177 -13.32 -15.74 0.29
N LEU A 178 -13.87 -16.56 -0.58
CA LEU A 178 -14.13 -17.99 -0.30
C LEU A 178 -12.82 -18.74 -0.05
N ALA A 179 -11.76 -18.46 -0.81
CA ALA A 179 -10.43 -19.03 -0.59
C ALA A 179 -9.82 -18.58 0.74
N MET A 180 -9.91 -17.30 1.07
CA MET A 180 -9.48 -16.75 2.36
C MET A 180 -10.22 -17.43 3.53
N LYS A 181 -11.53 -17.58 3.42
CA LYS A 181 -12.36 -18.23 4.43
C LYS A 181 -12.02 -19.72 4.58
N GLU A 182 -11.74 -20.41 3.48
CA GLU A 182 -11.27 -21.79 3.50
C GLU A 182 -9.91 -21.89 4.21
N ALA A 183 -8.95 -21.00 3.89
CA ALA A 183 -7.66 -20.96 4.54
C ALA A 183 -7.77 -20.72 6.07
N TYR A 184 -8.64 -19.80 6.47
CA TYR A 184 -8.96 -19.54 7.88
C TYR A 184 -9.53 -20.80 8.56
N ASN A 185 -10.55 -21.43 7.97
CA ASN A 185 -11.20 -22.62 8.53
C ASN A 185 -10.25 -23.83 8.67
N ASN A 186 -9.24 -23.89 7.81
CA ASN A 186 -8.20 -24.93 7.87
C ASN A 186 -6.99 -24.54 8.76
N GLY A 187 -7.04 -23.40 9.43
CA GLY A 187 -5.96 -22.92 10.31
C GLY A 187 -4.67 -22.52 9.58
N VAL A 188 -4.78 -22.20 8.28
CA VAL A 188 -3.65 -21.74 7.46
C VAL A 188 -3.50 -20.23 7.49
N PHE A 189 -4.62 -19.51 7.60
CA PHE A 189 -4.66 -18.06 7.73
C PHE A 189 -5.12 -17.68 9.14
N ASP A 190 -4.26 -17.02 9.92
CA ASP A 190 -4.54 -16.57 11.28
C ASP A 190 -5.00 -15.11 11.25
N ILE A 191 -6.19 -14.86 11.76
CA ILE A 191 -6.79 -13.52 11.84
C ILE A 191 -6.93 -13.02 13.29
N SER A 192 -6.32 -13.69 14.25
CA SER A 192 -6.45 -13.33 15.67
C SER A 192 -5.95 -11.93 16.02
N GLY A 193 -5.10 -11.35 15.19
CA GLY A 193 -4.61 -9.96 15.29
C GLY A 193 -5.58 -8.90 14.73
N TYR A 194 -6.67 -9.31 14.09
CA TYR A 194 -7.59 -8.42 13.40
C TYR A 194 -9.00 -8.53 13.99
N GLY A 195 -9.58 -7.40 14.39
CA GLY A 195 -10.99 -7.23 14.74
C GLY A 195 -11.67 -8.41 15.44
N GLU A 196 -11.29 -8.76 16.66
CA GLU A 196 -11.86 -9.87 17.46
C GLU A 196 -11.76 -11.28 16.82
N GLY A 197 -11.05 -11.41 15.67
CA GLY A 197 -10.84 -12.69 15.01
C GLY A 197 -12.09 -13.28 14.32
N ASP A 198 -13.09 -12.47 14.00
CA ASP A 198 -14.30 -12.92 13.30
C ASP A 198 -14.19 -12.70 11.79
N ILE A 199 -13.99 -13.79 11.04
CA ILE A 199 -13.91 -13.80 9.58
C ILE A 199 -15.19 -13.28 8.89
N ASN A 200 -16.33 -13.26 9.59
CA ASN A 200 -17.60 -12.79 9.03
C ASN A 200 -17.84 -11.28 9.33
N ASN A 201 -16.96 -10.64 10.08
CA ASN A 201 -17.04 -9.21 10.32
C ASN A 201 -16.65 -8.43 9.04
N GLN A 202 -17.65 -7.80 8.41
CA GLN A 202 -17.46 -7.06 7.16
C GLN A 202 -16.53 -5.86 7.33
N ASP A 203 -16.54 -5.24 8.50
CA ASP A 203 -15.73 -4.04 8.78
C ASP A 203 -14.21 -4.27 8.63
N ILE A 204 -13.77 -5.53 8.71
CA ILE A 204 -12.35 -5.91 8.58
C ILE A 204 -12.01 -6.64 7.28
N TRP A 205 -12.98 -6.91 6.41
CA TRP A 205 -12.72 -7.66 5.18
C TRP A 205 -11.66 -7.01 4.29
N GLY A 206 -11.66 -5.69 4.20
CA GLY A 206 -10.66 -4.95 3.42
C GLY A 206 -9.24 -5.23 3.89
N VAL A 207 -9.01 -5.21 5.20
CA VAL A 207 -7.71 -5.53 5.79
C VAL A 207 -7.38 -7.00 5.59
N LEU A 208 -8.30 -7.90 5.92
CA LEU A 208 -8.07 -9.34 5.79
C LEU A 208 -7.72 -9.77 4.37
N LEU A 209 -8.38 -9.20 3.37
CA LEU A 209 -8.09 -9.50 1.97
C LEU A 209 -6.73 -8.96 1.51
N LYS A 210 -6.30 -7.81 2.00
CA LYS A 210 -4.96 -7.30 1.76
C LYS A 210 -3.90 -8.26 2.29
N GLU A 211 -4.02 -8.64 3.56
CA GLU A 211 -3.11 -9.57 4.21
C GLU A 211 -3.11 -10.94 3.52
N TYR A 212 -4.29 -11.48 3.22
CA TYR A 212 -4.41 -12.76 2.56
C TYR A 212 -3.75 -12.75 1.16
N THR A 213 -4.02 -11.73 0.35
CA THR A 213 -3.44 -11.62 -0.99
C THR A 213 -1.93 -11.39 -0.95
N TYR A 214 -1.43 -10.66 0.03
CA TYR A 214 0.01 -10.54 0.28
C TYR A 214 0.66 -11.91 0.52
N LEU A 215 0.07 -12.74 1.37
CA LEU A 215 0.59 -14.06 1.70
C LEU A 215 0.53 -15.07 0.52
N LEU A 216 -0.28 -14.82 -0.50
CA LEU A 216 -0.35 -15.64 -1.71
C LEU A 216 0.71 -15.31 -2.75
N THR A 217 1.44 -14.20 -2.60
CA THR A 217 2.40 -13.68 -3.57
C THR A 217 3.82 -14.09 -3.23
#